data_fb1a29eeb2b47261ee4b7e5eebf22569
#
_entry.id   fb1a29eeb2b47261ee4b7e5eebf22569
#
_cell.length_a   1.000
_cell.length_b   1.000
_cell.length_c   1.000
_cell.angle_alpha   90.00
_cell.angle_beta   90.00
_cell.angle_gamma   90.00
#
_symmetry.space_group_name_H-M   'P 1'
#
loop_
_entity.id
_entity.type
_entity.pdbx_description
1 polymer ?
#
loop_
_entity_poly.entity_id
_entity_poly.type
_entity_poly.pdbx_seq_one_letter_code
_entity_poly.pdbx_strand_id
1 'polypeptide(L)'
;MNEILTVNGMEYEVIKLLGKGKGGWSYLVTDGKNEFVLKKIHHEPCDYYTFGNKLESELRDYETLRNIGLPMPRMIAVDKEQEHILKEYIAGETVSELLHAGKYDPQWAEQVRKMCGRLYPAGLNIDYFPTNFVLCNGTLYYIDYECNKYMEEWNFEHWGDKYWFPVRFVNYSECDYDAVCDFLVELNRNDCSHINWNWARFEWMYEHPDYDKSLINSIGLWICGERVVGAAIYDMYFGEAFCGALREYGYLYPEILEYALKNLRDDAGIAAAINDENTAELEAAAKVGFTATTQHETIMKIELDQDFPVVLPDGLKFSELDPAAEPYEFQWLLWQGFDHGEDRAGFEKQEEIIPQKRKHLDLSLSIAAVNENGEYTAYCCLWYDERTDYAYIEPVCTIPSYRGKGIAKALIYEALNRVKALGAKRAFVISDMEFYHKLGFEKILHYTFYSKG
;
A
#
# COMPACT_ATOMS: atom_id res chain seq x y z
N MET A 1 4.31 -33.90 -20.78
CA MET A 1 2.89 -34.10 -21.20
C MET A 1 2.21 -32.81 -20.81
N ASN A 2 1.53 -32.17 -21.77
CA ASN A 2 0.77 -30.97 -21.47
C ASN A 2 -0.45 -31.35 -20.59
N GLU A 3 -0.85 -30.46 -19.69
CA GLU A 3 -2.03 -30.65 -18.87
C GLU A 3 -3.28 -30.71 -19.77
N ILE A 4 -4.19 -31.65 -19.49
CA ILE A 4 -5.46 -31.81 -20.20
C ILE A 4 -6.61 -31.47 -19.24
N LEU A 5 -7.48 -30.58 -19.65
CA LEU A 5 -8.70 -30.24 -18.93
C LEU A 5 -9.92 -30.69 -19.73
N THR A 6 -10.98 -31.07 -19.05
CA THR A 6 -12.22 -31.56 -19.70
C THR A 6 -13.40 -30.63 -19.49
N VAL A 7 -14.27 -30.53 -20.48
CA VAL A 7 -15.57 -29.84 -20.39
C VAL A 7 -16.63 -30.76 -21.04
N ASN A 8 -17.59 -31.21 -20.26
CA ASN A 8 -18.64 -32.15 -20.71
C ASN A 8 -18.08 -33.38 -21.44
N GLY A 9 -16.95 -33.91 -20.94
CA GLY A 9 -16.31 -35.10 -21.52
C GLY A 9 -15.45 -34.85 -22.77
N MET A 10 -15.33 -33.61 -23.24
CA MET A 10 -14.39 -33.21 -24.31
C MET A 10 -13.08 -32.75 -23.70
N GLU A 11 -11.96 -33.23 -24.29
CA GLU A 11 -10.60 -32.92 -23.83
C GLU A 11 -10.06 -31.67 -24.51
N TYR A 12 -9.38 -30.84 -23.73
CA TYR A 12 -8.68 -29.63 -24.18
C TYR A 12 -7.25 -29.60 -23.63
N GLU A 13 -6.30 -29.43 -24.50
CA GLU A 13 -4.89 -29.32 -24.14
C GLU A 13 -4.59 -27.90 -23.63
N VAL A 14 -3.97 -27.76 -22.46
CA VAL A 14 -3.56 -26.49 -21.89
C VAL A 14 -2.34 -25.96 -22.62
N ILE A 15 -2.47 -24.77 -23.22
CA ILE A 15 -1.38 -24.04 -23.87
C ILE A 15 -0.61 -23.22 -22.84
N LYS A 16 -1.33 -22.40 -22.06
CA LYS A 16 -0.75 -21.57 -20.98
C LYS A 16 -1.82 -21.12 -19.98
N LEU A 17 -1.36 -20.77 -18.78
CA LEU A 17 -2.16 -20.03 -17.80
C LEU A 17 -2.26 -18.55 -18.26
N LEU A 18 -3.49 -18.01 -18.32
CA LEU A 18 -3.75 -16.60 -18.61
C LEU A 18 -3.83 -15.75 -17.35
N GLY A 19 -4.34 -16.30 -16.26
CA GLY A 19 -4.43 -15.60 -14.99
C GLY A 19 -5.15 -16.38 -13.90
N LYS A 20 -4.95 -15.91 -12.65
CA LYS A 20 -5.69 -16.34 -11.47
C LYS A 20 -6.49 -15.14 -10.96
N GLY A 21 -7.81 -15.25 -10.98
CA GLY A 21 -8.74 -14.27 -10.38
C GLY A 21 -9.39 -14.79 -9.11
N LYS A 22 -10.21 -13.95 -8.46
CA LYS A 22 -11.00 -14.31 -7.26
C LYS A 22 -11.93 -15.52 -7.50
N GLY A 23 -12.45 -15.65 -8.72
CA GLY A 23 -13.42 -16.67 -9.09
C GLY A 23 -12.82 -17.95 -9.62
N GLY A 24 -11.59 -17.95 -10.16
CA GLY A 24 -11.04 -19.10 -10.83
C GLY A 24 -9.71 -18.87 -11.51
N TRP A 25 -9.20 -19.95 -12.12
CA TRP A 25 -8.01 -19.97 -12.96
C TRP A 25 -8.45 -19.95 -14.43
N SER A 26 -7.90 -19.07 -15.24
CA SER A 26 -8.19 -18.97 -16.68
C SER A 26 -7.01 -19.51 -17.48
N TYR A 27 -7.26 -20.49 -18.33
CA TYR A 27 -6.26 -21.14 -19.19
C TYR A 27 -6.59 -20.91 -20.66
N LEU A 28 -5.58 -20.63 -21.47
CA LEU A 28 -5.67 -20.79 -22.92
C LEU A 28 -5.56 -22.27 -23.22
N VAL A 29 -6.55 -22.82 -23.91
CA VAL A 29 -6.65 -24.24 -24.25
C VAL A 29 -6.97 -24.44 -25.71
N THR A 30 -6.69 -25.64 -26.26
CA THR A 30 -7.00 -26.01 -27.65
C THR A 30 -7.67 -27.39 -27.74
N ASP A 31 -8.55 -27.53 -28.74
CA ASP A 31 -9.10 -28.82 -29.18
C ASP A 31 -8.29 -29.43 -30.34
N GLY A 32 -7.09 -28.87 -30.64
CA GLY A 32 -6.25 -29.23 -31.76
C GLY A 32 -6.57 -28.51 -33.06
N LYS A 33 -7.64 -27.71 -33.11
CA LYS A 33 -8.04 -26.89 -34.27
C LYS A 33 -8.27 -25.43 -33.93
N ASN A 34 -8.89 -25.19 -32.78
CA ASN A 34 -9.30 -23.86 -32.33
C ASN A 34 -8.75 -23.62 -30.92
N GLU A 35 -8.61 -22.36 -30.56
CA GLU A 35 -8.21 -21.92 -29.22
C GLU A 35 -9.43 -21.37 -28.47
N PHE A 36 -9.45 -21.63 -27.15
CA PHE A 36 -10.51 -21.23 -26.24
C PHE A 36 -9.92 -20.77 -24.92
N VAL A 37 -10.69 -20.06 -24.11
CA VAL A 37 -10.40 -19.82 -22.70
C VAL A 37 -11.21 -20.81 -21.85
N LEU A 38 -10.55 -21.60 -21.03
CA LEU A 38 -11.18 -22.46 -20.04
C LEU A 38 -10.96 -21.84 -18.65
N LYS A 39 -12.05 -21.41 -18.01
CA LYS A 39 -12.05 -20.93 -16.63
C LYS A 39 -12.41 -22.10 -15.71
N LYS A 40 -11.52 -22.43 -14.79
CA LYS A 40 -11.72 -23.42 -13.73
C LYS A 40 -12.02 -22.68 -12.44
N ILE A 41 -13.24 -22.84 -11.91
CA ILE A 41 -13.65 -22.21 -10.65
C ILE A 41 -12.82 -22.82 -9.49
N HIS A 42 -12.45 -22.03 -8.50
CA HIS A 42 -11.84 -22.48 -7.25
C HIS A 42 -12.60 -21.95 -6.04
N HIS A 43 -12.46 -22.65 -4.91
CA HIS A 43 -13.14 -22.32 -3.65
C HIS A 43 -12.14 -21.87 -2.56
N GLU A 44 -11.00 -21.34 -2.96
CA GLU A 44 -10.05 -20.75 -2.01
C GLU A 44 -10.73 -19.61 -1.23
N PRO A 45 -10.54 -19.52 0.09
CA PRO A 45 -11.08 -18.43 0.91
C PRO A 45 -10.58 -17.08 0.42
N CYS A 46 -11.43 -16.07 0.51
CA CYS A 46 -11.07 -14.68 0.23
C CYS A 46 -11.58 -13.84 1.40
N ASP A 47 -10.67 -13.15 2.09
CA ASP A 47 -10.95 -12.49 3.37
C ASP A 47 -11.92 -11.28 3.25
N TYR A 48 -12.06 -10.72 2.04
CA TYR A 48 -12.87 -9.53 1.79
C TYR A 48 -14.12 -9.78 0.93
N TYR A 49 -14.40 -11.05 0.58
CA TYR A 49 -15.57 -11.37 -0.24
C TYR A 49 -16.16 -12.75 0.10
N THR A 50 -17.45 -12.77 0.48
CA THR A 50 -18.16 -14.02 0.72
C THR A 50 -18.88 -14.42 -0.56
N PHE A 51 -18.35 -15.42 -1.24
CA PHE A 51 -18.99 -15.98 -2.43
C PHE A 51 -20.17 -16.89 -2.04
N GLY A 52 -21.31 -16.70 -2.71
CA GLY A 52 -22.31 -17.73 -2.86
C GLY A 52 -21.84 -18.84 -3.82
N ASN A 53 -22.73 -19.36 -4.65
CA ASN A 53 -22.34 -20.25 -5.75
C ASN A 53 -21.67 -19.43 -6.87
N LYS A 54 -20.31 -19.51 -6.95
CA LYS A 54 -19.50 -18.74 -7.92
C LYS A 54 -19.90 -19.04 -9.36
N LEU A 55 -20.09 -20.32 -9.71
CA LEU A 55 -20.48 -20.72 -11.06
C LEU A 55 -21.84 -20.12 -11.45
N GLU A 56 -22.85 -20.24 -10.59
CA GLU A 56 -24.19 -19.70 -10.87
C GLU A 56 -24.19 -18.18 -10.96
N SER A 57 -23.37 -17.50 -10.15
CA SER A 57 -23.20 -16.05 -10.24
C SER A 57 -22.63 -15.65 -11.59
N GLU A 58 -21.56 -16.29 -12.04
CA GLU A 58 -20.93 -15.99 -13.34
C GLU A 58 -21.87 -16.27 -14.52
N LEU A 59 -22.65 -17.34 -14.45
CA LEU A 59 -23.67 -17.64 -15.49
C LEU A 59 -24.78 -16.58 -15.54
N ARG A 60 -25.30 -16.16 -14.40
CA ARG A 60 -26.31 -15.11 -14.30
C ARG A 60 -25.78 -13.77 -14.81
N ASP A 61 -24.59 -13.39 -14.41
CA ASP A 61 -23.96 -12.14 -14.79
C ASP A 61 -23.64 -12.11 -16.29
N TYR A 62 -23.18 -13.26 -16.86
CA TYR A 62 -23.03 -13.42 -18.32
C TYR A 62 -24.32 -13.13 -19.08
N GLU A 63 -25.44 -13.76 -18.69
CA GLU A 63 -26.71 -13.54 -19.38
C GLU A 63 -27.19 -12.09 -19.22
N THR A 64 -26.96 -11.48 -18.05
CA THR A 64 -27.28 -10.07 -17.80
C THR A 64 -26.52 -9.15 -18.75
N LEU A 65 -25.19 -9.29 -18.81
CA LEU A 65 -24.32 -8.46 -19.66
C LEU A 65 -24.57 -8.70 -21.15
N ARG A 66 -24.83 -9.95 -21.55
CA ARG A 66 -25.19 -10.30 -22.91
C ARG A 66 -26.50 -9.63 -23.36
N ASN A 67 -27.50 -9.60 -22.49
CA ASN A 67 -28.80 -9.03 -22.82
C ASN A 67 -28.74 -7.51 -23.01
N ILE A 68 -27.86 -6.81 -22.37
CA ILE A 68 -27.61 -5.38 -22.59
C ILE A 68 -26.63 -5.11 -23.74
N GLY A 69 -26.10 -6.19 -24.38
CA GLY A 69 -25.29 -6.12 -25.58
C GLY A 69 -23.87 -5.63 -25.39
N LEU A 70 -23.23 -5.97 -24.26
CA LEU A 70 -21.81 -5.69 -24.05
C LEU A 70 -20.95 -6.52 -25.03
N PRO A 71 -19.90 -5.93 -25.63
CA PRO A 71 -18.88 -6.70 -26.33
C PRO A 71 -18.11 -7.59 -25.34
N MET A 72 -18.28 -8.90 -25.45
CA MET A 72 -17.65 -9.88 -24.55
C MET A 72 -17.49 -11.24 -25.24
N PRO A 73 -16.60 -12.12 -24.77
CA PRO A 73 -16.46 -13.46 -25.30
C PRO A 73 -17.76 -14.25 -25.18
N ARG A 74 -18.06 -15.05 -26.20
CA ARG A 74 -19.22 -15.95 -26.11
C ARG A 74 -18.90 -17.11 -25.17
N MET A 75 -19.86 -17.46 -24.33
CA MET A 75 -19.83 -18.71 -23.56
C MET A 75 -20.12 -19.87 -24.51
N ILE A 76 -19.20 -20.84 -24.60
CA ILE A 76 -19.27 -21.98 -25.53
C ILE A 76 -19.89 -23.19 -24.85
N ALA A 77 -19.41 -23.51 -23.63
CA ALA A 77 -19.90 -24.64 -22.84
C ALA A 77 -19.71 -24.41 -21.35
N VAL A 78 -20.51 -25.10 -20.55
CA VAL A 78 -20.40 -25.11 -19.08
C VAL A 78 -20.44 -26.56 -18.61
N ASP A 79 -19.47 -26.96 -17.85
CA ASP A 79 -19.46 -28.22 -17.11
C ASP A 79 -19.71 -27.96 -15.64
N LYS A 80 -20.92 -28.26 -15.18
CA LYS A 80 -21.35 -27.99 -13.80
C LYS A 80 -20.72 -28.95 -12.79
N GLU A 81 -20.32 -30.14 -13.21
CA GLU A 81 -19.72 -31.14 -12.32
C GLU A 81 -18.25 -30.81 -12.05
N GLN A 82 -17.53 -30.34 -13.08
CA GLN A 82 -16.12 -29.94 -12.97
C GLN A 82 -15.97 -28.45 -12.61
N GLU A 83 -17.08 -27.69 -12.59
CA GLU A 83 -17.09 -26.23 -12.43
C GLU A 83 -16.17 -25.53 -13.44
N HIS A 84 -16.24 -25.96 -14.70
CA HIS A 84 -15.51 -25.40 -15.83
C HIS A 84 -16.41 -24.59 -16.75
N ILE A 85 -15.92 -23.42 -17.18
CA ILE A 85 -16.56 -22.59 -18.21
C ILE A 85 -15.63 -22.48 -19.41
N LEU A 86 -16.11 -22.88 -20.58
CA LEU A 86 -15.39 -22.71 -21.85
C LEU A 86 -15.90 -21.46 -22.54
N LYS A 87 -15.00 -20.55 -22.88
CA LYS A 87 -15.30 -19.28 -23.54
C LYS A 87 -14.57 -19.15 -24.86
N GLU A 88 -15.09 -18.35 -25.76
CA GLU A 88 -14.38 -17.85 -26.93
C GLU A 88 -13.06 -17.18 -26.52
N TYR A 89 -11.99 -17.48 -27.22
CA TYR A 89 -10.72 -16.77 -27.04
C TYR A 89 -10.73 -15.51 -27.92
N ILE A 90 -10.57 -14.36 -27.30
CA ILE A 90 -10.39 -13.08 -28.01
C ILE A 90 -8.87 -12.90 -28.20
N ALA A 91 -8.41 -13.09 -29.42
CA ALA A 91 -6.99 -12.98 -29.75
C ALA A 91 -6.56 -11.51 -29.78
N GLY A 92 -5.94 -11.03 -28.71
CA GLY A 92 -5.48 -9.65 -28.56
C GLY A 92 -4.68 -9.48 -27.28
N GLU A 93 -4.14 -8.29 -27.10
CA GLU A 93 -3.49 -7.87 -25.85
C GLU A 93 -4.53 -7.26 -24.92
N THR A 94 -4.35 -7.44 -23.62
CA THR A 94 -5.15 -6.69 -22.64
C THR A 94 -4.78 -5.21 -22.68
N VAL A 95 -5.72 -4.34 -22.34
CA VAL A 95 -5.42 -2.90 -22.25
C VAL A 95 -4.29 -2.65 -21.25
N SER A 96 -4.24 -3.41 -20.18
CA SER A 96 -3.15 -3.37 -19.21
C SER A 96 -1.79 -3.64 -19.88
N GLU A 97 -1.66 -4.72 -20.66
CA GLU A 97 -0.41 -5.03 -21.39
C GLU A 97 -0.03 -3.91 -22.37
N LEU A 98 -1.01 -3.33 -23.06
CA LEU A 98 -0.80 -2.22 -23.98
C LEU A 98 -0.29 -0.95 -23.26
N LEU A 99 -0.91 -0.60 -22.13
CA LEU A 99 -0.49 0.55 -21.31
C LEU A 99 0.92 0.35 -20.74
N HIS A 100 1.26 -0.87 -20.27
CA HIS A 100 2.62 -1.22 -19.83
C HIS A 100 3.66 -1.10 -20.95
N ALA A 101 3.27 -1.41 -22.18
CA ALA A 101 4.11 -1.21 -23.34
C ALA A 101 4.19 0.26 -23.82
N GLY A 102 3.66 1.20 -23.02
CA GLY A 102 3.63 2.64 -23.35
C GLY A 102 2.66 3.00 -24.48
N LYS A 103 1.78 2.07 -24.88
CA LYS A 103 0.77 2.33 -25.90
C LYS A 103 -0.46 2.94 -25.22
N TYR A 104 -1.00 4.01 -25.79
CA TYR A 104 -2.20 4.65 -25.32
C TYR A 104 -3.03 5.19 -26.48
N ASP A 105 -4.34 4.93 -26.45
CA ASP A 105 -5.30 5.50 -27.38
C ASP A 105 -6.54 5.97 -26.59
N PRO A 106 -6.87 7.27 -26.60
CA PRO A 106 -8.06 7.80 -25.93
C PRO A 106 -9.37 7.11 -26.34
N GLN A 107 -9.41 6.50 -27.52
CA GLN A 107 -10.58 5.78 -28.01
C GLN A 107 -10.90 4.55 -27.16
N TRP A 108 -9.93 3.99 -26.45
CA TRP A 108 -10.20 2.84 -25.56
C TRP A 108 -11.11 3.24 -24.39
N ALA A 109 -10.76 4.32 -23.68
CA ALA A 109 -11.62 4.84 -22.63
C ALA A 109 -13.01 5.26 -23.16
N GLU A 110 -13.07 5.82 -24.37
CA GLU A 110 -14.34 6.17 -25.03
C GLU A 110 -15.22 4.95 -25.34
N GLN A 111 -14.61 3.81 -25.70
CA GLN A 111 -15.37 2.56 -25.88
C GLN A 111 -15.93 2.06 -24.53
N VAL A 112 -15.17 2.20 -23.42
CA VAL A 112 -15.69 1.87 -22.09
C VAL A 112 -16.85 2.79 -21.72
N ARG A 113 -16.77 4.10 -21.95
CA ARG A 113 -17.90 5.03 -21.73
C ARG A 113 -19.15 4.65 -22.53
N LYS A 114 -18.97 4.14 -23.75
CA LYS A 114 -20.10 3.57 -24.52
C LYS A 114 -20.68 2.33 -23.87
N MET A 115 -19.87 1.48 -23.23
CA MET A 115 -20.38 0.35 -22.43
C MET A 115 -21.13 0.86 -21.20
N CYS A 116 -20.59 1.89 -20.50
CA CYS A 116 -21.25 2.55 -19.37
C CYS A 116 -22.63 3.11 -19.75
N GLY A 117 -22.77 3.67 -20.96
CA GLY A 117 -24.05 4.14 -21.49
C GLY A 117 -25.13 3.06 -21.61
N ARG A 118 -24.75 1.76 -21.57
CA ARG A 118 -25.68 0.61 -21.50
C ARG A 118 -25.82 0.05 -20.08
N LEU A 119 -24.75 0.07 -19.32
CA LEU A 119 -24.69 -0.47 -17.94
C LEU A 119 -25.47 0.39 -16.96
N TYR A 120 -25.26 1.70 -16.94
CA TYR A 120 -25.85 2.61 -15.95
C TYR A 120 -27.38 2.65 -16.01
N PRO A 121 -28.03 2.75 -17.19
CA PRO A 121 -29.48 2.65 -17.27
C PRO A 121 -30.05 1.30 -16.80
N ALA A 122 -29.23 0.23 -16.86
CA ALA A 122 -29.58 -1.10 -16.36
C ALA A 122 -29.31 -1.25 -14.84
N GLY A 123 -28.78 -0.21 -14.18
CA GLY A 123 -28.43 -0.23 -12.75
C GLY A 123 -27.22 -1.08 -12.43
N LEU A 124 -26.23 -1.15 -13.34
CA LEU A 124 -25.08 -2.03 -13.24
C LEU A 124 -23.76 -1.26 -13.34
N ASN A 125 -22.76 -1.80 -12.63
CA ASN A 125 -21.32 -1.56 -12.84
C ASN A 125 -20.63 -2.88 -13.24
N ILE A 126 -19.47 -2.78 -13.87
CA ILE A 126 -18.51 -3.87 -14.09
C ILE A 126 -17.19 -3.52 -13.42
N ASP A 127 -16.24 -4.45 -13.40
CA ASP A 127 -14.88 -4.15 -12.96
C ASP A 127 -14.12 -3.48 -14.13
N TYR A 128 -13.92 -2.16 -14.01
CA TYR A 128 -13.30 -1.32 -15.05
C TYR A 128 -11.77 -1.42 -15.13
N PHE A 129 -11.18 -2.39 -14.47
CA PHE A 129 -9.72 -2.56 -14.49
C PHE A 129 -9.23 -2.92 -15.90
N PRO A 130 -8.14 -2.29 -16.42
CA PRO A 130 -7.63 -2.54 -17.78
C PRO A 130 -7.28 -4.00 -18.08
N THR A 131 -6.99 -4.82 -17.06
CA THR A 131 -6.75 -6.26 -17.18
C THR A 131 -7.98 -7.04 -17.64
N ASN A 132 -9.18 -6.49 -17.44
CA ASN A 132 -10.45 -7.11 -17.79
C ASN A 132 -10.91 -6.76 -19.21
N PHE A 133 -10.09 -6.07 -19.99
CA PHE A 133 -10.41 -5.67 -21.35
C PHE A 133 -9.33 -6.08 -22.32
N VAL A 134 -9.74 -6.75 -23.42
CA VAL A 134 -8.86 -7.14 -24.52
C VAL A 134 -9.18 -6.32 -25.75
N LEU A 135 -8.15 -5.75 -26.39
CA LEU A 135 -8.27 -5.06 -27.66
C LEU A 135 -8.05 -6.05 -28.82
N CYS A 136 -9.07 -6.25 -29.62
CA CYS A 136 -9.01 -7.09 -30.81
C CYS A 136 -9.56 -6.34 -32.01
N ASN A 137 -8.74 -6.13 -33.04
CA ASN A 137 -9.12 -5.44 -34.28
C ASN A 137 -9.80 -4.08 -34.03
N GLY A 138 -9.28 -3.30 -33.08
CA GLY A 138 -9.80 -1.97 -32.72
C GLY A 138 -11.07 -1.97 -31.85
N THR A 139 -11.58 -3.14 -31.48
CA THR A 139 -12.74 -3.30 -30.60
C THR A 139 -12.30 -3.80 -29.22
N LEU A 140 -12.80 -3.16 -28.17
CA LEU A 140 -12.60 -3.62 -26.78
C LEU A 140 -13.66 -4.67 -26.42
N TYR A 141 -13.18 -5.76 -25.83
CA TYR A 141 -14.02 -6.82 -25.26
C TYR A 141 -13.81 -6.88 -23.75
N TYR A 142 -14.89 -6.82 -22.99
CA TYR A 142 -14.87 -7.11 -21.56
C TYR A 142 -14.80 -8.62 -21.35
N ILE A 143 -13.70 -9.14 -20.81
CA ILE A 143 -13.41 -10.59 -20.78
C ILE A 143 -13.78 -11.26 -19.46
N ASP A 144 -14.09 -10.50 -18.42
CA ASP A 144 -14.71 -11.01 -17.20
C ASP A 144 -16.24 -10.94 -17.31
N TYR A 145 -16.97 -11.83 -16.63
CA TYR A 145 -18.43 -11.84 -16.66
C TYR A 145 -19.04 -11.19 -15.41
N GLU A 146 -18.21 -10.71 -14.49
CA GLU A 146 -18.68 -10.10 -13.24
C GLU A 146 -19.41 -8.77 -13.51
N CYS A 147 -20.62 -8.63 -12.96
CA CYS A 147 -21.27 -7.34 -12.86
C CYS A 147 -21.91 -7.15 -11.48
N ASN A 148 -21.94 -5.91 -11.02
CA ASN A 148 -22.43 -5.52 -9.71
C ASN A 148 -23.52 -4.46 -9.85
N LYS A 149 -24.31 -4.28 -8.76
CA LYS A 149 -25.28 -3.18 -8.70
C LYS A 149 -24.55 -1.85 -8.86
N TYR A 150 -25.14 -0.95 -9.64
CA TYR A 150 -24.61 0.39 -9.83
C TYR A 150 -24.40 1.13 -8.50
N MET A 151 -23.19 1.67 -8.33
CA MET A 151 -22.81 2.59 -7.27
C MET A 151 -21.95 3.67 -7.91
N GLU A 152 -22.25 4.94 -7.65
CA GLU A 152 -21.59 6.07 -8.29
C GLU A 152 -20.09 6.11 -7.95
N GLU A 153 -19.72 5.80 -6.72
CA GLU A 153 -18.33 5.74 -6.25
C GLU A 153 -17.47 4.68 -6.97
N TRP A 154 -18.10 3.66 -7.57
CA TRP A 154 -17.45 2.55 -8.28
C TRP A 154 -17.74 2.57 -9.79
N ASN A 155 -18.25 3.68 -10.33
CA ASN A 155 -18.44 3.83 -11.75
C ASN A 155 -17.11 4.12 -12.48
N PHE A 156 -17.16 4.15 -13.81
CA PHE A 156 -15.95 4.37 -14.62
C PHE A 156 -15.34 5.74 -14.36
N GLU A 157 -16.15 6.79 -14.29
CA GLU A 157 -15.71 8.18 -14.17
C GLU A 157 -15.06 8.49 -12.82
N HIS A 158 -15.56 7.91 -11.72
CA HIS A 158 -15.05 8.18 -10.36
C HIS A 158 -13.96 7.19 -9.94
N TRP A 159 -14.01 5.96 -10.43
CA TRP A 159 -13.09 4.92 -9.99
C TRP A 159 -12.23 4.33 -11.10
N GLY A 160 -12.81 4.00 -12.27
CA GLY A 160 -12.16 3.23 -13.32
C GLY A 160 -11.18 4.03 -14.17
N ASP A 161 -11.55 5.25 -14.56
CA ASP A 161 -10.85 6.08 -15.55
C ASP A 161 -9.35 6.27 -15.23
N LYS A 162 -9.03 6.46 -13.97
CA LYS A 162 -7.66 6.68 -13.47
C LYS A 162 -6.66 5.56 -13.81
N TYR A 163 -7.13 4.34 -14.13
CA TYR A 163 -6.27 3.21 -14.49
C TYR A 163 -5.99 3.08 -16.00
N TRP A 164 -6.58 3.93 -16.81
CA TRP A 164 -6.53 3.84 -18.26
C TRP A 164 -5.46 4.73 -18.89
N PHE A 165 -4.42 5.07 -18.12
CA PHE A 165 -3.29 5.88 -18.58
C PHE A 165 -1.99 5.08 -18.53
N PRO A 166 -1.00 5.38 -19.40
CA PRO A 166 0.32 4.78 -19.30
C PRO A 166 1.04 5.28 -18.05
N VAL A 167 1.80 4.38 -17.41
CA VAL A 167 2.68 4.77 -16.32
C VAL A 167 3.89 5.50 -16.89
N ARG A 168 4.24 6.65 -16.31
CA ARG A 168 5.45 7.42 -16.64
C ARG A 168 6.35 7.54 -15.42
N PHE A 169 7.64 7.55 -15.64
CA PHE A 169 8.62 7.81 -14.60
C PHE A 169 8.92 9.31 -14.51
N VAL A 170 9.05 9.84 -13.28
CA VAL A 170 9.58 11.18 -13.01
C VAL A 170 10.46 11.15 -11.75
N ASN A 171 11.38 12.10 -11.65
CA ASN A 171 12.05 12.39 -10.40
C ASN A 171 11.18 13.29 -9.55
N TYR A 172 11.21 13.09 -8.25
CA TYR A 172 10.48 13.88 -7.27
C TYR A 172 10.89 15.36 -7.30
N SER A 173 9.93 16.21 -7.05
CA SER A 173 10.12 17.62 -6.75
C SER A 173 9.23 18.02 -5.56
N GLU A 174 9.49 19.14 -4.90
CA GLU A 174 8.72 19.56 -3.71
C GLU A 174 7.20 19.69 -3.94
N CYS A 175 6.77 19.92 -5.19
CA CYS A 175 5.35 19.95 -5.53
C CYS A 175 4.69 18.55 -5.49
N ASP A 176 5.46 17.46 -5.45
CA ASP A 176 4.96 16.09 -5.41
C ASP A 176 4.74 15.58 -3.97
N TYR A 177 5.06 16.39 -2.94
CA TYR A 177 4.99 15.98 -1.54
C TYR A 177 3.62 15.40 -1.15
N ASP A 178 2.55 16.13 -1.45
CA ASP A 178 1.19 15.69 -1.14
C ASP A 178 0.81 14.42 -1.91
N ALA A 179 1.23 14.32 -3.18
CA ALA A 179 0.96 13.14 -4.00
C ALA A 179 1.69 11.89 -3.48
N VAL A 180 2.89 12.05 -2.90
CA VAL A 180 3.61 10.96 -2.22
C VAL A 180 2.90 10.56 -0.92
N CYS A 181 2.47 11.52 -0.11
CA CYS A 181 1.66 11.22 1.09
C CYS A 181 0.37 10.48 0.73
N ASP A 182 -0.35 10.93 -0.30
CA ASP A 182 -1.57 10.27 -0.80
C ASP A 182 -1.30 8.84 -1.27
N PHE A 183 -0.21 8.62 -1.99
CA PHE A 183 0.24 7.29 -2.41
C PHE A 183 0.50 6.38 -1.20
N LEU A 184 1.21 6.86 -0.18
CA LEU A 184 1.54 6.08 1.01
C LEU A 184 0.30 5.77 1.88
N VAL A 185 -0.67 6.70 1.93
CA VAL A 185 -1.99 6.45 2.54
C VAL A 185 -2.72 5.33 1.79
N GLU A 186 -2.76 5.41 0.46
CA GLU A 186 -3.46 4.41 -0.37
C GLU A 186 -2.77 3.04 -0.32
N LEU A 187 -1.44 3.01 -0.33
CA LEU A 187 -0.63 1.80 -0.26
C LEU A 187 -0.98 0.96 0.98
N ASN A 188 -1.25 1.62 2.11
CA ASN A 188 -1.52 0.97 3.39
C ASN A 188 -3.01 0.95 3.80
N ARG A 189 -3.92 1.43 2.94
CA ARG A 189 -5.34 1.56 3.29
C ARG A 189 -6.03 0.23 3.60
N ASN A 190 -5.72 -0.81 2.84
CA ASN A 190 -6.49 -2.06 2.87
C ASN A 190 -5.81 -3.18 3.66
N ASP A 191 -4.52 -3.39 3.49
CA ASP A 191 -3.80 -4.55 4.04
C ASP A 191 -2.60 -4.19 4.92
N CYS A 192 -2.25 -2.91 5.01
CA CYS A 192 -1.08 -2.42 5.78
C CYS A 192 0.23 -3.15 5.43
N SER A 193 0.37 -3.63 4.18
CA SER A 193 1.50 -4.45 3.76
C SER A 193 2.84 -3.71 3.73
N HIS A 194 2.80 -2.37 3.72
CA HIS A 194 3.97 -1.48 3.72
C HIS A 194 3.94 -0.51 4.91
N ILE A 195 3.42 -0.96 6.05
CA ILE A 195 3.27 -0.09 7.23
C ILE A 195 4.61 0.38 7.80
N ASN A 196 5.69 -0.35 7.53
CA ASN A 196 7.05 0.09 7.84
C ASN A 196 7.46 1.37 7.10
N TRP A 197 6.78 1.69 5.99
CA TRP A 197 6.95 2.92 5.24
C TRP A 197 5.58 3.56 4.95
N ASN A 198 4.98 4.09 6.00
CA ASN A 198 3.70 4.80 5.90
C ASN A 198 3.91 6.31 5.69
N TRP A 199 2.84 7.04 5.39
CA TRP A 199 2.88 8.48 5.13
C TRP A 199 3.45 9.28 6.32
N ALA A 200 3.18 8.86 7.55
CA ALA A 200 3.64 9.53 8.75
C ALA A 200 5.16 9.38 8.94
N ARG A 201 5.71 8.17 8.67
CA ARG A 201 7.17 7.96 8.68
C ARG A 201 7.85 8.81 7.62
N PHE A 202 7.26 8.90 6.42
CA PHE A 202 7.78 9.78 5.36
C PHE A 202 7.81 11.25 5.82
N GLU A 203 6.72 11.77 6.42
CA GLU A 203 6.67 13.15 6.90
C GLU A 203 7.60 13.40 8.09
N TRP A 204 7.70 12.44 9.02
CA TRP A 204 8.64 12.48 10.12
C TRP A 204 10.08 12.61 9.62
N MET A 205 10.46 11.73 8.71
CA MET A 205 11.80 11.69 8.11
C MET A 205 12.08 12.95 7.28
N TYR A 206 11.14 13.36 6.43
CA TYR A 206 11.28 14.53 5.56
C TYR A 206 11.61 15.83 6.32
N GLU A 207 11.06 15.99 7.52
CA GLU A 207 11.32 17.14 8.40
C GLU A 207 12.40 16.87 9.46
N HIS A 208 13.06 15.69 9.42
CA HIS A 208 14.15 15.38 10.34
C HIS A 208 15.40 16.21 9.98
N PRO A 209 16.14 16.80 11.00
CA PRO A 209 17.33 17.60 10.72
C PRO A 209 18.43 16.86 9.93
N ASP A 210 18.58 15.55 10.16
CA ASP A 210 19.58 14.71 9.49
C ASP A 210 19.18 14.28 8.07
N TYR A 211 17.96 14.55 7.63
CA TYR A 211 17.52 14.18 6.29
C TYR A 211 18.21 15.04 5.23
N ASP A 212 18.99 14.41 4.37
CA ASP A 212 19.73 15.12 3.32
C ASP A 212 18.79 15.55 2.16
N LYS A 213 18.15 16.69 2.33
CA LYS A 213 17.26 17.28 1.31
C LYS A 213 17.97 17.65 0.00
N SER A 214 19.29 17.70 -0.05
CA SER A 214 20.02 17.95 -1.30
C SER A 214 19.90 16.79 -2.28
N LEU A 215 19.59 15.59 -1.79
CA LEU A 215 19.40 14.36 -2.55
C LEU A 215 17.95 14.12 -2.98
N ILE A 216 17.03 14.99 -2.60
CA ILE A 216 15.58 14.72 -2.72
C ILE A 216 15.10 14.46 -4.14
N ASN A 217 15.73 15.11 -5.14
CA ASN A 217 15.43 14.88 -6.56
C ASN A 217 15.86 13.48 -7.07
N SER A 218 16.54 12.69 -6.22
CA SER A 218 16.87 11.29 -6.52
C SER A 218 15.73 10.32 -6.16
N ILE A 219 14.69 10.78 -5.47
CA ILE A 219 13.48 9.99 -5.28
C ILE A 219 12.84 9.75 -6.65
N GLY A 220 12.54 8.48 -6.97
CA GLY A 220 11.87 8.07 -8.20
C GLY A 220 10.38 7.86 -7.97
N LEU A 221 9.55 8.39 -8.88
CA LEU A 221 8.10 8.24 -8.85
C LEU A 221 7.59 7.66 -10.16
N TRP A 222 6.70 6.68 -10.07
CA TRP A 222 5.93 6.13 -11.19
C TRP A 222 4.51 6.67 -11.12
N ILE A 223 4.07 7.35 -12.17
CA ILE A 223 2.81 8.10 -12.18
C ILE A 223 1.90 7.57 -13.29
N CYS A 224 0.67 7.22 -12.94
CA CYS A 224 -0.41 6.88 -13.85
C CYS A 224 -1.46 8.00 -13.84
N GLY A 225 -1.62 8.71 -14.96
CA GLY A 225 -2.38 9.95 -14.98
C GLY A 225 -1.72 11.03 -14.11
N GLU A 226 -2.39 11.41 -13.03
CA GLU A 226 -1.89 12.35 -12.00
C GLU A 226 -1.52 11.66 -10.68
N ARG A 227 -1.71 10.35 -10.59
CA ARG A 227 -1.57 9.55 -9.37
C ARG A 227 -0.21 8.87 -9.31
N VAL A 228 0.48 8.97 -8.19
CA VAL A 228 1.66 8.16 -7.88
C VAL A 228 1.21 6.72 -7.65
N VAL A 229 1.81 5.77 -8.37
CA VAL A 229 1.48 4.33 -8.31
C VAL A 229 2.65 3.46 -7.89
N GLY A 230 3.85 4.03 -7.85
CA GLY A 230 5.06 3.40 -7.34
C GLY A 230 6.09 4.45 -6.96
N ALA A 231 6.96 4.14 -6.01
CA ALA A 231 8.02 5.02 -5.55
C ALA A 231 9.26 4.27 -5.09
N ALA A 232 10.43 4.90 -5.28
CA ALA A 232 11.69 4.56 -4.65
C ALA A 232 12.17 5.78 -3.86
N ILE A 233 12.19 5.67 -2.53
CA ILE A 233 12.49 6.76 -1.59
C ILE A 233 13.66 6.32 -0.71
N TYR A 234 14.73 7.13 -0.57
CA TYR A 234 15.81 6.84 0.37
C TYR A 234 15.39 7.16 1.81
N ASP A 235 15.97 6.43 2.77
CA ASP A 235 15.77 6.67 4.21
C ASP A 235 16.98 7.43 4.76
N MET A 236 16.78 8.67 5.23
CA MET A 236 17.78 9.60 5.76
C MET A 236 18.93 9.91 4.78
N TYR A 237 19.65 8.88 4.33
CA TYR A 237 20.79 8.94 3.41
C TYR A 237 20.66 7.89 2.32
N PHE A 238 21.57 7.90 1.36
CA PHE A 238 21.69 6.79 0.40
C PHE A 238 22.22 5.52 1.10
N GLY A 239 21.88 4.37 0.53
CA GLY A 239 22.26 3.05 1.05
C GLY A 239 21.07 2.26 1.61
N GLU A 240 19.98 2.94 1.98
CA GLU A 240 18.71 2.32 2.36
C GLU A 240 17.56 3.01 1.65
N ALA A 241 16.63 2.22 1.10
CA ALA A 241 15.50 2.75 0.37
C ALA A 241 14.22 1.96 0.63
N PHE A 242 13.11 2.67 0.64
CA PHE A 242 11.78 2.12 0.45
C PHE A 242 11.50 1.97 -1.04
N CYS A 243 10.99 0.81 -1.44
CA CYS A 243 10.58 0.49 -2.79
C CYS A 243 9.15 -0.06 -2.75
N GLY A 244 8.16 0.73 -3.18
CA GLY A 244 6.76 0.34 -3.08
C GLY A 244 5.98 0.59 -4.36
N ALA A 245 4.99 -0.26 -4.61
CA ALA A 245 4.02 -0.09 -5.68
C ALA A 245 2.62 -0.46 -5.19
N LEU A 246 1.59 0.25 -5.66
CA LEU A 246 0.21 -0.15 -5.42
C LEU A 246 0.01 -1.56 -5.97
N ARG A 247 -0.84 -2.33 -5.32
CA ARG A 247 -1.04 -3.76 -5.59
C ARG A 247 -1.19 -4.11 -7.06
N GLU A 248 -1.99 -3.35 -7.77
CA GLU A 248 -2.27 -3.51 -9.21
C GLU A 248 -1.09 -3.15 -10.11
N TYR A 249 -0.11 -2.42 -9.58
CA TYR A 249 1.12 -2.02 -10.24
C TYR A 249 2.35 -2.80 -9.76
N GLY A 250 2.16 -3.92 -9.08
CA GLY A 250 3.24 -4.78 -8.57
C GLY A 250 4.25 -5.23 -9.63
N TYR A 251 3.87 -5.22 -10.91
CA TYR A 251 4.78 -5.48 -12.02
C TYR A 251 5.90 -4.43 -12.17
N LEU A 252 5.78 -3.26 -11.50
CA LEU A 252 6.80 -2.21 -11.46
C LEU A 252 7.96 -2.53 -10.51
N TYR A 253 7.82 -3.46 -9.57
CA TYR A 253 8.87 -3.75 -8.59
C TYR A 253 10.27 -3.98 -9.20
N PRO A 254 10.46 -4.73 -10.31
CA PRO A 254 11.78 -4.88 -10.88
C PRO A 254 12.41 -3.53 -11.30
N GLU A 255 11.62 -2.66 -11.94
CA GLU A 255 12.07 -1.34 -12.38
C GLU A 255 12.37 -0.41 -11.20
N ILE A 256 11.51 -0.44 -10.17
CA ILE A 256 11.68 0.34 -8.93
C ILE A 256 12.98 -0.06 -8.21
N LEU A 257 13.22 -1.36 -8.03
CA LEU A 257 14.42 -1.89 -7.39
C LEU A 257 15.69 -1.62 -8.21
N GLU A 258 15.63 -1.73 -9.53
CA GLU A 258 16.75 -1.37 -10.42
C GLU A 258 17.06 0.13 -10.34
N TYR A 259 16.03 0.97 -10.27
CA TYR A 259 16.19 2.41 -10.07
C TYR A 259 16.88 2.71 -8.73
N ALA A 260 16.38 2.12 -7.64
CA ALA A 260 16.96 2.30 -6.31
C ALA A 260 18.44 1.87 -6.28
N LEU A 261 18.75 0.69 -6.82
CA LEU A 261 20.13 0.18 -6.93
C LEU A 261 21.07 1.12 -7.68
N LYS A 262 20.56 1.81 -8.71
CA LYS A 262 21.36 2.71 -9.54
C LYS A 262 21.51 4.11 -8.94
N ASN A 263 20.48 4.65 -8.29
CA ASN A 263 20.37 6.06 -7.96
C ASN A 263 20.32 6.38 -6.47
N LEU A 264 20.02 5.39 -5.60
CA LEU A 264 19.88 5.59 -4.16
C LEU A 264 20.89 4.80 -3.31
N ARG A 265 21.86 4.14 -3.96
CA ARG A 265 22.91 3.40 -3.28
C ARG A 265 24.02 4.31 -2.75
N ASP A 266 24.66 3.87 -1.69
CA ASP A 266 25.97 4.37 -1.24
C ASP A 266 27.14 3.51 -1.75
N ASP A 267 28.34 3.70 -1.19
CA ASP A 267 29.53 2.92 -1.52
C ASP A 267 29.42 1.43 -1.11
N ALA A 268 28.62 1.12 -0.10
CA ALA A 268 28.40 -0.26 0.37
C ALA A 268 27.31 -1.00 -0.43
N GLY A 269 26.46 -0.28 -1.16
CA GLY A 269 25.35 -0.82 -1.93
C GLY A 269 24.03 -0.21 -1.53
N ILE A 270 22.95 -1.01 -1.57
CA ILE A 270 21.61 -0.61 -1.16
C ILE A 270 20.92 -1.73 -0.43
N ALA A 271 20.12 -1.39 0.58
CA ALA A 271 19.20 -2.27 1.28
C ALA A 271 17.76 -1.77 1.16
N ALA A 272 16.80 -2.69 1.11
CA ALA A 272 15.37 -2.43 1.18
C ALA A 272 14.70 -3.40 2.15
N ALA A 273 13.87 -2.88 3.05
CA ALA A 273 13.08 -3.71 3.96
C ALA A 273 11.83 -4.19 3.23
N ILE A 274 11.77 -5.48 2.92
CA ILE A 274 10.67 -6.12 2.18
C ILE A 274 9.83 -6.96 3.13
N ASN A 275 8.52 -6.80 3.06
CA ASN A 275 7.59 -7.61 3.83
C ASN A 275 7.71 -9.09 3.43
N ASP A 276 7.93 -9.98 4.40
CA ASP A 276 8.13 -11.41 4.18
C ASP A 276 6.93 -12.11 3.49
N GLU A 277 5.77 -11.48 3.49
CA GLU A 277 4.55 -11.95 2.81
C GLU A 277 4.34 -11.34 1.40
N ASN A 278 5.11 -10.31 1.01
CA ASN A 278 4.99 -9.66 -0.30
C ASN A 278 5.72 -10.44 -1.39
N THR A 279 5.08 -11.49 -1.90
CA THR A 279 5.68 -12.41 -2.92
C THR A 279 6.09 -11.69 -4.20
N ALA A 280 5.36 -10.68 -4.65
CA ALA A 280 5.65 -9.95 -5.88
C ALA A 280 6.96 -9.16 -5.77
N GLU A 281 7.17 -8.48 -4.65
CA GLU A 281 8.40 -7.72 -4.38
C GLU A 281 9.58 -8.65 -4.13
N LEU A 282 9.38 -9.74 -3.38
CA LEU A 282 10.41 -10.78 -3.13
C LEU A 282 10.90 -11.42 -4.42
N GLU A 283 9.99 -11.79 -5.34
CA GLU A 283 10.35 -12.33 -6.66
C GLU A 283 11.11 -11.31 -7.51
N ALA A 284 10.71 -10.04 -7.47
CA ALA A 284 11.39 -8.95 -8.17
C ALA A 284 12.79 -8.72 -7.59
N ALA A 285 12.93 -8.66 -6.26
CA ALA A 285 14.22 -8.51 -5.58
C ALA A 285 15.18 -9.64 -5.96
N ALA A 286 14.70 -10.89 -5.98
CA ALA A 286 15.52 -12.03 -6.41
C ALA A 286 15.96 -11.92 -7.88
N LYS A 287 15.08 -11.47 -8.80
CA LYS A 287 15.40 -11.25 -10.21
C LYS A 287 16.45 -10.16 -10.40
N VAL A 288 16.35 -9.08 -9.65
CA VAL A 288 17.31 -7.97 -9.67
C VAL A 288 18.63 -8.35 -8.98
N GLY A 289 18.63 -9.42 -8.18
CA GLY A 289 19.82 -9.97 -7.53
C GLY A 289 20.09 -9.43 -6.13
N PHE A 290 19.05 -8.97 -5.43
CA PHE A 290 19.10 -8.70 -4.01
C PHE A 290 19.13 -10.01 -3.21
N THR A 291 19.80 -9.99 -2.05
CA THR A 291 19.91 -11.14 -1.14
C THR A 291 19.48 -10.77 0.27
N ALA A 292 18.79 -11.69 0.94
CA ALA A 292 18.36 -11.48 2.32
C ALA A 292 19.54 -11.29 3.28
N THR A 293 19.40 -10.36 4.19
CA THR A 293 20.33 -10.13 5.30
C THR A 293 19.80 -10.73 6.60
N THR A 294 20.49 -10.51 7.71
CA THR A 294 20.01 -10.85 9.06
C THR A 294 19.31 -9.69 9.76
N GLN A 295 19.21 -8.55 9.11
CA GLN A 295 18.54 -7.38 9.65
C GLN A 295 17.02 -7.45 9.37
N HIS A 296 16.23 -7.05 10.36
CA HIS A 296 14.77 -7.13 10.30
C HIS A 296 14.13 -5.90 10.93
N GLU A 297 12.96 -5.54 10.44
CA GLU A 297 12.01 -4.66 11.13
C GLU A 297 10.77 -5.47 11.55
N THR A 298 10.21 -5.13 12.69
CA THR A 298 8.99 -5.76 13.22
C THR A 298 7.92 -4.71 13.42
N ILE A 299 6.71 -4.97 12.95
CA ILE A 299 5.55 -4.15 13.24
C ILE A 299 4.76 -4.77 14.38
N MET A 300 4.48 -3.95 15.37
CA MET A 300 3.55 -4.30 16.45
C MET A 300 2.26 -3.49 16.34
N LYS A 301 1.15 -4.11 16.67
CA LYS A 301 -0.20 -3.54 16.58
C LYS A 301 -0.93 -3.62 17.91
N ILE A 302 -1.77 -2.63 18.19
CA ILE A 302 -2.78 -2.67 19.26
C ILE A 302 -4.15 -2.29 18.69
N GLU A 303 -5.20 -3.02 19.06
CA GLU A 303 -6.59 -2.66 18.72
C GLU A 303 -7.13 -1.58 19.68
N LEU A 304 -7.94 -0.67 19.16
CA LEU A 304 -8.51 0.46 19.90
C LEU A 304 -9.98 0.20 20.27
N ASP A 305 -10.32 -1.03 20.61
CA ASP A 305 -11.67 -1.49 20.95
C ASP A 305 -12.04 -1.24 22.43
N GLN A 306 -11.06 -0.80 23.24
CA GLN A 306 -11.22 -0.52 24.67
C GLN A 306 -10.66 0.87 25.04
N ASP A 307 -10.98 1.36 26.23
CA ASP A 307 -10.34 2.55 26.78
C ASP A 307 -9.08 2.16 27.57
N PHE A 308 -8.04 2.99 27.43
CA PHE A 308 -6.75 2.75 28.05
C PHE A 308 -6.65 3.52 29.37
N PRO A 309 -6.33 2.87 30.52
CA PRO A 309 -6.25 3.54 31.80
C PRO A 309 -5.01 4.45 31.87
N VAL A 310 -5.24 5.75 31.87
CA VAL A 310 -4.18 6.75 31.93
C VAL A 310 -3.86 7.10 33.39
N VAL A 311 -2.60 6.88 33.78
CA VAL A 311 -2.08 7.26 35.12
C VAL A 311 -0.76 7.97 34.90
N LEU A 312 -0.79 9.30 34.95
CA LEU A 312 0.42 10.12 34.92
C LEU A 312 0.94 10.25 36.37
N PRO A 313 2.26 10.07 36.61
CA PRO A 313 2.84 10.25 37.95
C PRO A 313 2.61 11.65 38.54
N ASP A 314 2.53 11.73 39.85
CA ASP A 314 2.37 13.00 40.57
C ASP A 314 3.47 14.00 40.23
N GLY A 315 3.12 15.29 40.17
CA GLY A 315 4.03 16.37 39.79
C GLY A 315 4.26 16.54 38.27
N LEU A 316 3.56 15.74 37.43
CA LEU A 316 3.59 15.86 36.00
C LEU A 316 2.22 16.26 35.44
N LYS A 317 2.23 16.92 34.28
CA LYS A 317 1.03 17.27 33.50
C LYS A 317 1.22 16.94 32.04
N PHE A 318 0.14 16.63 31.34
CA PHE A 318 0.14 16.58 29.88
C PHE A 318 0.24 18.00 29.31
N SER A 319 0.99 18.11 28.21
CA SER A 319 1.09 19.31 27.38
C SER A 319 1.12 18.89 25.93
N GLU A 320 0.66 19.75 25.06
CA GLU A 320 0.98 19.64 23.62
C GLU A 320 2.36 20.25 23.40
N LEU A 321 3.11 19.73 22.44
CA LEU A 321 4.41 20.25 22.05
C LEU A 321 4.42 20.42 20.53
N ASP A 322 4.57 21.66 20.07
CA ASP A 322 4.63 22.00 18.66
C ASP A 322 6.10 22.06 18.17
N PRO A 323 6.55 21.10 17.34
CA PRO A 323 7.92 21.08 16.83
C PRO A 323 8.30 22.31 15.97
N ALA A 324 7.30 23.03 15.43
CA ALA A 324 7.53 24.22 14.65
C ALA A 324 7.59 25.50 15.52
N ALA A 325 6.73 25.57 16.53
CA ALA A 325 6.66 26.73 17.44
C ALA A 325 7.72 26.69 18.56
N GLU A 326 8.07 25.47 19.02
CA GLU A 326 8.99 25.23 20.14
C GLU A 326 10.17 24.33 19.69
N PRO A 327 10.91 24.65 18.61
CA PRO A 327 11.89 23.75 18.01
C PRO A 327 13.06 23.43 18.95
N TYR A 328 13.49 24.37 19.77
CA TYR A 328 14.57 24.16 20.73
C TYR A 328 14.17 23.13 21.79
N GLU A 329 13.02 23.32 22.43
CA GLU A 329 12.56 22.43 23.50
C GLU A 329 12.23 21.02 22.96
N PHE A 330 11.67 20.96 21.75
CA PHE A 330 11.41 19.70 21.07
C PHE A 330 12.69 18.93 20.76
N GLN A 331 13.67 19.56 20.11
CA GLN A 331 14.92 18.88 19.74
C GLN A 331 15.77 18.56 20.97
N TRP A 332 15.79 19.43 21.99
CA TRP A 332 16.47 19.16 23.23
C TRP A 332 15.87 17.96 24.00
N LEU A 333 14.54 17.84 24.01
CA LEU A 333 13.84 16.69 24.58
C LEU A 333 14.20 15.39 23.87
N LEU A 334 14.19 15.39 22.53
CA LEU A 334 14.58 14.22 21.72
C LEU A 334 16.05 13.85 21.94
N TRP A 335 16.95 14.85 21.94
CA TRP A 335 18.38 14.64 22.20
C TRP A 335 18.62 13.89 23.50
N GLN A 336 18.02 14.34 24.61
CA GLN A 336 18.12 13.65 25.89
C GLN A 336 17.39 12.29 25.87
N GLY A 337 16.22 12.25 25.29
CA GLY A 337 15.35 11.08 25.26
C GLY A 337 15.91 9.91 24.47
N PHE A 338 16.76 10.17 23.46
CA PHE A 338 17.47 9.19 22.65
C PHE A 338 18.95 9.00 23.04
N ASP A 339 19.32 9.41 24.26
CA ASP A 339 20.63 9.15 24.89
C ASP A 339 21.82 9.84 24.20
N HIS A 340 21.62 10.96 23.49
CA HIS A 340 22.70 11.78 22.94
C HIS A 340 23.45 12.59 24.01
N GLY A 341 22.91 12.67 25.21
CA GLY A 341 23.54 13.27 26.39
C GLY A 341 22.65 14.30 27.09
N GLU A 342 23.18 14.81 28.21
CA GLU A 342 22.53 15.83 29.05
C GLU A 342 23.31 17.17 29.06
N ASP A 343 24.35 17.30 28.24
CA ASP A 343 25.14 18.53 28.09
C ASP A 343 24.48 19.49 27.11
N ARG A 344 23.80 20.49 27.66
CA ARG A 344 23.11 21.54 26.90
C ARG A 344 24.05 22.34 25.99
N ALA A 345 25.25 22.64 26.44
CA ALA A 345 26.23 23.35 25.65
C ALA A 345 26.79 22.49 24.50
N GLY A 346 26.87 21.19 24.70
CA GLY A 346 27.19 20.23 23.66
C GLY A 346 26.14 20.14 22.60
N PHE A 347 24.86 20.05 23.01
CA PHE A 347 23.70 20.06 22.13
C PHE A 347 23.67 21.34 21.25
N GLU A 348 23.72 22.52 21.86
CA GLU A 348 23.66 23.82 21.15
C GLU A 348 24.84 24.03 20.18
N LYS A 349 25.94 23.30 20.39
CA LYS A 349 27.11 23.36 19.51
C LYS A 349 27.03 22.39 18.34
N GLN A 350 26.34 21.25 18.51
CA GLN A 350 26.27 20.16 17.53
C GLN A 350 25.03 20.26 16.67
N GLU A 351 23.93 20.76 17.22
CA GLU A 351 22.63 20.78 16.55
C GLU A 351 22.27 22.15 16.03
N GLU A 352 21.80 22.22 14.80
CA GLU A 352 21.11 23.35 14.24
C GLU A 352 19.62 23.30 14.64
N ILE A 353 19.14 24.34 15.32
CA ILE A 353 17.74 24.37 15.77
C ILE A 353 16.85 24.77 14.61
N ILE A 354 16.16 23.79 14.04
CA ILE A 354 15.32 23.96 12.86
C ILE A 354 13.84 23.73 13.24
N PRO A 355 12.92 24.72 12.96
CA PRO A 355 11.49 24.50 13.08
C PRO A 355 11.02 23.38 12.15
N GLN A 356 10.47 22.31 12.72
CA GLN A 356 9.96 21.16 11.93
C GLN A 356 8.49 21.38 11.58
N LYS A 357 8.24 21.87 10.37
CA LYS A 357 6.90 22.17 9.85
C LYS A 357 6.24 20.90 9.30
N ARG A 358 5.69 20.10 10.17
CA ARG A 358 5.00 18.86 9.81
C ARG A 358 3.58 19.18 9.36
N LYS A 359 3.33 19.13 8.06
CA LYS A 359 2.13 19.65 7.41
C LYS A 359 0.84 18.97 7.88
N HIS A 360 0.91 17.65 8.10
CA HIS A 360 -0.25 16.84 8.46
C HIS A 360 -0.25 16.40 9.93
N LEU A 361 0.60 17.01 10.76
CA LEU A 361 0.62 16.73 12.19
C LEU A 361 -0.61 17.34 12.88
N ASP A 362 -1.40 16.49 13.53
CA ASP A 362 -2.42 16.95 14.48
C ASP A 362 -1.74 17.20 15.84
N LEU A 363 -1.66 18.47 16.25
CA LEU A 363 -1.02 18.85 17.52
C LEU A 363 -1.68 18.22 18.73
N SER A 364 -2.96 17.89 18.68
CA SER A 364 -3.63 17.18 19.77
C SER A 364 -3.06 15.76 20.01
N LEU A 365 -2.37 15.20 19.02
CA LEU A 365 -1.68 13.90 19.07
C LEU A 365 -0.16 14.04 19.33
N SER A 366 0.37 15.26 19.42
CA SER A 366 1.76 15.60 19.76
C SER A 366 1.86 15.88 21.26
N ILE A 367 2.01 14.83 22.08
CA ILE A 367 1.79 14.90 23.53
C ILE A 367 3.11 14.79 24.28
N ALA A 368 3.34 15.73 25.18
CA ALA A 368 4.48 15.73 26.09
C ALA A 368 4.02 15.64 27.57
N ALA A 369 4.93 15.22 28.43
CA ALA A 369 4.80 15.35 29.88
C ALA A 369 5.73 16.48 30.37
N VAL A 370 5.20 17.41 31.16
CA VAL A 370 5.94 18.50 31.78
C VAL A 370 5.94 18.38 33.31
N ASN A 371 7.07 18.72 33.94
CA ASN A 371 7.18 18.74 35.39
C ASN A 371 6.65 20.08 35.99
N GLU A 372 6.72 20.20 37.30
CA GLU A 372 6.27 21.42 38.02
C GLU A 372 7.03 22.70 37.65
N ASN A 373 8.25 22.56 37.10
CA ASN A 373 9.06 23.66 36.63
C ASN A 373 8.74 24.06 35.17
N GLY A 374 7.86 23.32 34.49
CA GLY A 374 7.52 23.52 33.07
C GLY A 374 8.52 22.88 32.09
N GLU A 375 9.40 21.99 32.59
CA GLU A 375 10.38 21.30 31.74
C GLU A 375 9.76 20.03 31.14
N TYR A 376 9.98 19.79 29.84
CA TYR A 376 9.54 18.58 29.14
C TYR A 376 10.37 17.36 29.59
N THR A 377 9.68 16.27 29.93
CA THR A 377 10.32 15.07 30.49
C THR A 377 10.12 13.82 29.64
N ALA A 378 9.12 13.80 28.80
CA ALA A 378 8.80 12.72 27.87
C ALA A 378 7.92 13.24 26.72
N TYR A 379 7.97 12.51 25.62
CA TYR A 379 7.20 12.82 24.41
C TYR A 379 6.64 11.57 23.75
N CYS A 380 5.46 11.69 23.16
CA CYS A 380 4.84 10.68 22.31
C CYS A 380 4.03 11.40 21.25
N CYS A 381 4.27 11.03 19.99
CA CYS A 381 3.46 11.50 18.88
C CYS A 381 2.76 10.33 18.21
N LEU A 382 1.47 10.53 17.93
CA LEU A 382 0.69 9.67 17.04
C LEU A 382 0.34 10.44 15.78
N TRP A 383 0.32 9.72 14.67
CA TRP A 383 -0.05 10.21 13.36
C TRP A 383 -1.31 9.51 12.92
N TYR A 384 -2.27 10.26 12.42
CA TYR A 384 -3.54 9.72 11.96
C TYR A 384 -4.06 10.49 10.75
N ASP A 385 -4.54 9.76 9.76
CA ASP A 385 -5.26 10.29 8.60
C ASP A 385 -6.64 9.61 8.54
N GLU A 386 -7.71 10.40 8.47
CA GLU A 386 -9.10 9.89 8.49
C GLU A 386 -9.43 8.96 7.30
N ARG A 387 -8.62 8.97 6.25
CA ARG A 387 -8.74 8.05 5.11
C ARG A 387 -8.25 6.64 5.42
N THR A 388 -7.60 6.46 6.58
CA THR A 388 -7.12 5.16 7.10
C THR A 388 -7.91 4.76 8.34
N ASP A 389 -7.80 3.50 8.76
CA ASP A 389 -8.37 3.04 10.02
C ASP A 389 -7.30 2.85 11.11
N TYR A 390 -6.06 3.29 10.85
CA TYR A 390 -4.93 3.12 11.75
C TYR A 390 -4.24 4.42 12.09
N ALA A 391 -3.63 4.44 13.27
CA ALA A 391 -2.65 5.44 13.69
C ALA A 391 -1.25 4.84 13.73
N TYR A 392 -0.24 5.68 13.62
CA TYR A 392 1.17 5.31 13.69
C TYR A 392 1.87 6.06 14.82
N ILE A 393 2.69 5.37 15.60
CA ILE A 393 3.40 5.92 16.77
C ILE A 393 4.84 6.22 16.38
N GLU A 394 5.22 7.49 16.36
CA GLU A 394 6.61 7.95 16.17
C GLU A 394 6.71 9.47 16.40
N PRO A 395 7.70 9.93 17.19
CA PRO A 395 8.59 9.18 18.08
C PRO A 395 8.01 9.00 19.48
N VAL A 396 8.64 8.15 20.29
CA VAL A 396 8.40 8.06 21.74
C VAL A 396 9.72 8.14 22.48
N CYS A 397 9.84 9.07 23.41
CA CYS A 397 11.01 9.16 24.26
C CYS A 397 10.71 9.58 25.69
N THR A 398 11.62 9.30 26.61
CA THR A 398 11.62 9.78 27.99
C THR A 398 13.05 10.09 28.39
N ILE A 399 13.31 11.27 28.94
CA ILE A 399 14.64 11.64 29.38
C ILE A 399 15.13 10.71 30.52
N PRO A 400 16.44 10.43 30.63
CA PRO A 400 16.97 9.39 31.51
C PRO A 400 16.52 9.50 32.98
N SER A 401 16.49 10.70 33.55
CA SER A 401 16.12 10.96 34.96
C SER A 401 14.63 10.67 35.29
N TYR A 402 13.79 10.52 34.25
CA TYR A 402 12.34 10.25 34.37
C TYR A 402 11.95 8.84 33.90
N ARG A 403 12.88 8.01 33.44
CA ARG A 403 12.60 6.62 33.01
C ARG A 403 12.16 5.73 34.18
N GLY A 404 11.45 4.64 33.84
CA GLY A 404 10.98 3.65 34.80
C GLY A 404 9.81 4.09 35.72
N LYS A 405 9.27 5.28 35.50
CA LYS A 405 8.18 5.85 36.31
C LYS A 405 6.79 5.69 35.64
N GLY A 406 6.68 5.02 34.51
CA GLY A 406 5.42 4.80 33.80
C GLY A 406 4.94 5.95 32.89
N ILE A 407 5.77 6.98 32.68
CA ILE A 407 5.39 8.19 31.93
C ILE A 407 5.12 7.87 30.47
N ALA A 408 6.01 7.15 29.78
CA ALA A 408 5.81 6.76 28.38
C ALA A 408 4.52 5.95 28.18
N LYS A 409 4.20 5.03 29.14
CA LYS A 409 2.91 4.33 29.12
C LYS A 409 1.73 5.28 29.21
N ALA A 410 1.78 6.27 30.10
CA ALA A 410 0.71 7.24 30.28
C ALA A 410 0.52 8.09 29.02
N LEU A 411 1.61 8.55 28.38
CA LEU A 411 1.55 9.31 27.13
C LEU A 411 0.97 8.48 25.98
N ILE A 412 1.45 7.23 25.81
CA ILE A 412 0.94 6.34 24.75
C ILE A 412 -0.56 6.08 24.97
N TYR A 413 -0.99 5.76 26.18
CA TYR A 413 -2.40 5.47 26.48
C TYR A 413 -3.29 6.69 26.30
N GLU A 414 -2.83 7.88 26.69
CA GLU A 414 -3.53 9.14 26.41
C GLU A 414 -3.68 9.36 24.90
N ALA A 415 -2.60 9.18 24.14
CA ALA A 415 -2.61 9.35 22.68
C ALA A 415 -3.51 8.31 21.99
N LEU A 416 -3.50 7.04 22.44
CA LEU A 416 -4.40 6.00 21.92
C LEU A 416 -5.88 6.34 22.18
N ASN A 417 -6.22 6.87 23.35
CA ASN A 417 -7.59 7.32 23.64
C ASN A 417 -8.01 8.50 22.74
N ARG A 418 -7.11 9.46 22.52
CA ARG A 418 -7.39 10.62 21.63
C ARG A 418 -7.60 10.17 20.20
N VAL A 419 -6.70 9.34 19.65
CA VAL A 419 -6.82 8.90 18.26
C VAL A 419 -8.00 7.96 18.01
N LYS A 420 -8.36 7.14 19.01
CA LYS A 420 -9.61 6.38 19.00
C LYS A 420 -10.84 7.29 18.88
N ALA A 421 -10.86 8.40 19.63
CA ALA A 421 -11.96 9.38 19.54
C ALA A 421 -12.03 10.06 18.17
N LEU A 422 -10.92 10.17 17.43
CA LEU A 422 -10.88 10.65 16.05
C LEU A 422 -11.32 9.60 15.01
N GLY A 423 -11.42 8.31 15.40
CA GLY A 423 -11.97 7.27 14.53
C GLY A 423 -11.01 6.13 14.17
N ALA A 424 -9.74 6.20 14.60
CA ALA A 424 -8.79 5.09 14.40
C ALA A 424 -9.28 3.84 15.13
N LYS A 425 -9.07 2.67 14.52
CA LYS A 425 -9.45 1.36 15.06
C LYS A 425 -8.27 0.59 15.62
N ARG A 426 -7.07 0.94 15.21
CA ARG A 426 -5.81 0.29 15.58
C ARG A 426 -4.66 1.29 15.57
N ALA A 427 -3.57 0.95 16.25
CA ALA A 427 -2.34 1.71 16.17
C ALA A 427 -1.14 0.78 15.95
N PHE A 428 -0.17 1.27 15.17
CA PHE A 428 1.06 0.55 14.84
C PHE A 428 2.29 1.26 15.40
N VAL A 429 3.32 0.46 15.68
CA VAL A 429 4.67 0.93 15.98
C VAL A 429 5.70 0.00 15.34
N ILE A 430 6.77 0.55 14.79
CA ILE A 430 7.92 -0.23 14.34
C ILE A 430 8.80 -0.49 15.57
N SER A 431 8.71 -1.69 16.10
CA SER A 431 9.48 -2.10 17.28
C SER A 431 9.35 -3.60 17.52
N ASP A 432 10.34 -4.18 18.23
CA ASP A 432 10.28 -5.52 18.81
C ASP A 432 10.47 -5.49 20.35
N MET A 433 10.44 -4.29 20.94
CA MET A 433 10.71 -4.09 22.36
C MET A 433 9.63 -4.73 23.25
N GLU A 434 10.07 -5.44 24.27
CA GLU A 434 9.19 -6.00 25.33
C GLU A 434 8.32 -4.94 26.03
N PHE A 435 8.73 -3.67 25.97
CA PHE A 435 7.96 -2.53 26.47
C PHE A 435 6.58 -2.45 25.83
N TYR A 436 6.49 -2.55 24.49
CA TYR A 436 5.22 -2.47 23.79
C TYR A 436 4.34 -3.70 24.03
N HIS A 437 4.93 -4.91 24.17
CA HIS A 437 4.19 -6.10 24.58
C HIS A 437 3.48 -5.91 25.93
N LYS A 438 4.16 -5.30 26.91
CA LYS A 438 3.58 -4.97 28.22
C LYS A 438 2.46 -3.94 28.17
N LEU A 439 2.39 -3.16 27.07
CA LEU A 439 1.28 -2.23 26.80
C LEU A 439 0.11 -2.87 26.05
N GLY A 440 0.24 -4.12 25.62
CA GLY A 440 -0.79 -4.87 24.90
C GLY A 440 -0.61 -4.89 23.38
N PHE A 441 0.55 -4.44 22.85
CA PHE A 441 0.86 -4.57 21.44
C PHE A 441 1.29 -5.99 21.09
N GLU A 442 0.87 -6.48 19.94
CA GLU A 442 1.19 -7.79 19.39
C GLU A 442 1.99 -7.66 18.10
N LYS A 443 2.95 -8.55 17.89
CA LYS A 443 3.71 -8.63 16.62
C LYS A 443 2.79 -9.16 15.52
N ILE A 444 2.78 -8.48 14.36
CA ILE A 444 1.88 -8.85 13.26
C ILE A 444 2.58 -9.00 11.92
N LEU A 445 3.61 -8.21 11.65
CA LEU A 445 4.34 -8.22 10.40
C LEU A 445 5.84 -8.19 10.66
N HIS A 446 6.57 -8.78 9.73
CA HIS A 446 8.02 -8.85 9.74
C HIS A 446 8.56 -8.47 8.37
N TYR A 447 9.61 -7.65 8.35
CA TYR A 447 10.29 -7.23 7.14
C TYR A 447 11.74 -7.67 7.25
N THR A 448 12.21 -8.37 6.23
CA THR A 448 13.62 -8.72 6.08
C THR A 448 14.30 -7.69 5.18
N PHE A 449 15.49 -7.22 5.58
CA PHE A 449 16.29 -6.38 4.71
C PHE A 449 16.97 -7.23 3.65
N TYR A 450 16.74 -6.86 2.40
CA TYR A 450 17.41 -7.42 1.24
C TYR A 450 18.41 -6.42 0.71
N SER A 451 19.66 -6.84 0.49
CA SER A 451 20.74 -5.94 0.05
C SER A 451 21.36 -6.39 -1.25
N LYS A 452 21.94 -5.41 -1.97
CA LYS A 452 22.78 -5.64 -3.13
C LYS A 452 23.92 -4.61 -3.14
N GLY A 453 25.18 -5.12 -3.22
CA GLY A 453 26.41 -4.34 -3.34
C GLY A 453 26.69 -3.83 -4.75
#